data_8052287e640fa6e7c30043b419540c3d
#
_entry.id   8052287e640fa6e7c30043b419540c3d
#
_cell.length_a   1.000
_cell.length_b   1.000
_cell.length_c   1.000
_cell.angle_alpha   90.00
_cell.angle_beta   90.00
_cell.angle_gamma   90.00
#
_symmetry.space_group_name_H-M   'P 1'
#
loop_
_entity.id
_entity.type
_entity.pdbx_description
1 polymer ?
#
loop_
_entity_poly.entity_id
_entity_poly.type
_entity_poly.pdbx_seq_one_letter_code
_entity_poly.pdbx_strand_id
1 'polypeptide(L)'
;MFGVYKKLLYYVPKQRPLAYIAIGLTVVSTLLNVGAYYYLYEFLKRLVVDEDMGHAQYNAFLIAGLLIGGSLLYFAAVLLTHMLGFRLETNLRKRGIDGLTNASFRYFDLNSSGKTRKLIDDNAAQTHSIVAHLIPDNAGAILTPFLALVVGFLISLRVGIVLLV
;
A
#
# COMPACT_ATOMS: atom_id res chain seq x y z
N MET A 1 -4.01 -14.84 -0.99
CA MET A 1 -3.06 -13.72 -1.08
C MET A 1 -1.94 -13.80 -0.02
N PHE A 2 -2.21 -13.86 1.27
CA PHE A 2 -1.18 -13.91 2.33
C PHE A 2 -0.09 -14.99 2.15
N GLY A 3 -0.45 -16.18 1.63
CA GLY A 3 0.51 -17.25 1.38
C GLY A 3 1.57 -16.90 0.31
N VAL A 4 1.23 -16.08 -0.68
CA VAL A 4 2.15 -15.62 -1.72
C VAL A 4 3.16 -14.63 -1.13
N TYR A 5 2.70 -13.64 -0.34
CA TYR A 5 3.59 -12.70 0.32
C TYR A 5 4.58 -13.39 1.26
N LYS A 6 4.13 -14.37 2.04
CA LYS A 6 5.02 -15.15 2.92
C LYS A 6 6.11 -15.86 2.13
N LYS A 7 5.78 -16.42 0.96
CA LYS A 7 6.77 -17.04 0.06
C LYS A 7 7.74 -16.02 -0.52
N LEU A 8 7.25 -14.86 -0.97
CA LEU A 8 8.10 -13.81 -1.53
C LEU A 8 9.06 -13.21 -0.49
N LEU A 9 8.57 -12.94 0.72
CA LEU A 9 9.38 -12.45 1.83
C LEU A 9 10.44 -13.45 2.32
N TYR A 10 10.30 -14.73 1.99
CA TYR A 10 11.34 -15.73 2.25
C TYR A 10 12.65 -15.42 1.49
N TYR A 11 12.56 -14.82 0.30
CA TYR A 11 13.73 -14.47 -0.52
C TYR A 11 14.43 -13.18 -0.09
N VAL A 12 13.85 -12.42 0.86
CA VAL A 12 14.40 -11.15 1.39
C VAL A 12 14.33 -11.09 2.91
N PRO A 13 14.97 -12.04 3.63
CA PRO A 13 14.83 -12.16 5.08
C PRO A 13 15.28 -10.91 5.84
N LYS A 14 16.35 -10.24 5.37
CA LYS A 14 16.90 -9.03 6.00
C LYS A 14 15.99 -7.80 5.82
N GLN A 15 15.16 -7.76 4.78
CA GLN A 15 14.30 -6.63 4.46
C GLN A 15 12.83 -6.85 4.88
N ARG A 16 12.48 -7.98 5.50
CA ARG A 16 11.12 -8.24 6.03
C ARG A 16 10.57 -7.11 6.91
N PRO A 17 11.38 -6.49 7.79
CA PRO A 17 10.90 -5.38 8.62
C PRO A 17 10.34 -4.21 7.80
N LEU A 18 10.89 -3.93 6.60
CA LEU A 18 10.40 -2.86 5.72
C LEU A 18 8.94 -3.07 5.32
N ALA A 19 8.52 -4.32 5.07
CA ALA A 19 7.12 -4.63 4.75
C ALA A 19 6.18 -4.30 5.93
N TYR A 20 6.57 -4.66 7.16
CA TYR A 20 5.75 -4.39 8.34
C TYR A 20 5.69 -2.90 8.68
N ILE A 21 6.82 -2.19 8.53
CA ILE A 21 6.86 -0.73 8.70
C ILE A 21 5.98 -0.06 7.64
N ALA A 22 6.06 -0.48 6.38
CA ALA A 22 5.23 0.08 5.31
C ALA A 22 3.73 -0.13 5.58
N ILE A 23 3.32 -1.32 6.04
CA ILE A 23 1.93 -1.59 6.43
C ILE A 23 1.52 -0.65 7.58
N GLY A 24 2.35 -0.51 8.61
CA GLY A 24 2.09 0.40 9.74
C GLY A 24 1.91 1.85 9.29
N LEU A 25 2.81 2.35 8.42
CA LEU A 25 2.70 3.69 7.84
C LEU A 25 1.43 3.86 7.01
N THR A 26 1.04 2.85 6.21
CA THR A 26 -0.20 2.88 5.44
C THR A 26 -1.43 2.94 6.35
N VAL A 27 -1.43 2.16 7.44
CA VAL A 27 -2.53 2.19 8.42
C VAL A 27 -2.67 3.58 9.04
N VAL A 28 -1.57 4.18 9.50
CA VAL A 28 -1.59 5.54 10.08
C VAL A 28 -2.00 6.57 9.04
N SER A 29 -1.46 6.49 7.81
CA SER A 29 -1.87 7.35 6.70
C SER A 29 -3.38 7.29 6.44
N THR A 30 -3.93 6.07 6.39
CA THR A 30 -5.37 5.88 6.17
C THR A 30 -6.20 6.46 7.30
N LEU A 31 -5.77 6.31 8.56
CA LEU A 31 -6.45 6.92 9.70
C LEU A 31 -6.46 8.45 9.61
N LEU A 32 -5.35 9.08 9.22
CA LEU A 32 -5.29 10.52 9.02
C LEU A 32 -6.22 10.99 7.88
N ASN A 33 -6.20 10.28 6.75
CA ASN A 33 -7.04 10.62 5.61
C ASN A 33 -8.54 10.46 5.92
N VAL A 34 -8.93 9.38 6.60
CA VAL A 34 -10.33 9.20 7.03
C VAL A 34 -10.71 10.23 8.11
N GLY A 35 -9.79 10.56 9.01
CA GLY A 35 -9.99 11.67 9.96
C GLY A 35 -10.26 13.00 9.26
N ALA A 36 -9.60 13.28 8.14
CA ALA A 36 -9.86 14.47 7.34
C ALA A 36 -11.29 14.52 6.80
N TYR A 37 -11.91 13.38 6.45
CA TYR A 37 -13.32 13.33 6.04
C TYR A 37 -14.29 13.67 7.17
N TYR A 38 -13.98 13.25 8.41
CA TYR A 38 -14.76 13.64 9.58
C TYR A 38 -14.70 15.17 9.80
N TYR A 39 -13.49 15.77 9.74
CA TYR A 39 -13.34 17.21 9.86
C TYR A 39 -13.92 17.98 8.68
N LEU A 40 -13.99 17.38 7.48
CA LEU A 40 -14.72 17.93 6.35
C LEU A 40 -16.22 18.05 6.62
N TYR A 41 -16.81 17.03 7.24
CA TYR A 41 -18.19 17.09 7.69
C TYR A 41 -18.41 18.19 8.74
N GLU A 42 -17.56 18.28 9.75
CA GLU A 42 -17.62 19.34 10.77
C GLU A 42 -17.43 20.75 10.16
N PHE A 43 -16.52 20.88 9.20
CA PHE A 43 -16.32 22.12 8.45
C PHE A 43 -17.59 22.58 7.73
N LEU A 44 -18.21 21.67 6.97
CA LEU A 44 -19.42 21.98 6.23
C LEU A 44 -20.60 22.31 7.16
N LYS A 45 -20.74 21.57 8.26
CA LYS A 45 -21.76 21.84 9.27
C LYS A 45 -21.59 23.23 9.89
N ARG A 46 -20.37 23.58 10.31
CA ARG A 46 -20.04 24.89 10.89
C ARG A 46 -20.28 26.05 9.92
N LEU A 47 -19.92 25.84 8.65
CA LEU A 47 -20.06 26.82 7.61
C LEU A 47 -21.52 27.08 7.21
N VAL A 48 -22.32 26.02 7.07
CA VAL A 48 -23.66 26.09 6.45
C VAL A 48 -24.78 26.14 7.49
N VAL A 49 -24.62 25.44 8.62
CA VAL A 49 -25.68 25.31 9.62
C VAL A 49 -25.46 26.26 10.79
N ASP A 50 -24.24 26.34 11.31
CA ASP A 50 -23.93 27.10 12.52
C ASP A 50 -23.49 28.54 12.19
N GLU A 51 -23.19 28.85 10.91
CA GLU A 51 -22.67 30.15 10.42
C GLU A 51 -21.40 30.65 11.17
N ASP A 52 -20.64 29.71 11.74
CA ASP A 52 -19.45 29.96 12.57
C ASP A 52 -18.16 29.89 11.71
N MET A 53 -17.80 31.02 11.14
CA MET A 53 -16.63 31.11 10.23
C MET A 53 -15.30 30.89 10.97
N GLY A 54 -15.17 31.19 12.25
CA GLY A 54 -13.93 31.00 13.00
C GLY A 54 -13.60 29.50 13.19
N HIS A 55 -14.55 28.73 13.63
CA HIS A 55 -14.38 27.28 13.78
C HIS A 55 -14.31 26.56 12.42
N ALA A 56 -15.01 27.05 11.39
CA ALA A 56 -14.88 26.52 10.04
C ALA A 56 -13.45 26.69 9.50
N GLN A 57 -12.83 27.86 9.68
CA GLN A 57 -11.45 28.10 9.27
C GLN A 57 -10.46 27.19 9.99
N TYR A 58 -10.62 26.97 11.29
CA TYR A 58 -9.79 26.04 12.05
C TYR A 58 -9.89 24.59 11.49
N ASN A 59 -11.10 24.13 11.22
CA ASN A 59 -11.31 22.81 10.63
C ASN A 59 -10.67 22.67 9.23
N ALA A 60 -10.67 23.75 8.42
CA ALA A 60 -10.00 23.75 7.12
C ALA A 60 -8.49 23.53 7.25
N PHE A 61 -7.83 24.18 8.22
CA PHE A 61 -6.41 23.94 8.50
C PHE A 61 -6.13 22.52 9.01
N LEU A 62 -7.01 21.98 9.86
CA LEU A 62 -6.89 20.59 10.30
C LEU A 62 -7.00 19.59 9.13
N ILE A 63 -7.97 19.78 8.24
CA ILE A 63 -8.14 18.95 7.04
C ILE A 63 -6.86 18.99 6.21
N ALA A 64 -6.34 20.18 5.92
CA ALA A 64 -5.10 20.32 5.14
C ALA A 64 -3.92 19.61 5.82
N GLY A 65 -3.74 19.79 7.12
CA GLY A 65 -2.68 19.14 7.89
C GLY A 65 -2.80 17.60 7.89
N LEU A 66 -4.01 17.06 8.08
CA LEU A 66 -4.26 15.61 8.06
C LEU A 66 -4.02 15.01 6.68
N LEU A 67 -4.46 15.67 5.59
CA LEU A 67 -4.25 15.21 4.23
C LEU A 67 -2.77 15.26 3.83
N ILE A 68 -2.07 16.34 4.15
CA ILE A 68 -0.63 16.45 3.88
C ILE A 68 0.13 15.39 4.68
N GLY A 69 -0.11 15.28 5.99
CA GLY A 69 0.53 14.29 6.85
C GLY A 69 0.24 12.86 6.39
N GLY A 70 -1.01 12.54 6.07
CA GLY A 70 -1.41 11.24 5.53
C GLY A 70 -0.70 10.93 4.21
N SER A 71 -0.65 11.89 3.29
CA SER A 71 0.02 11.72 1.99
C SER A 71 1.53 11.48 2.14
N LEU A 72 2.20 12.20 3.03
CA LEU A 72 3.63 12.02 3.30
C LEU A 72 3.92 10.62 3.88
N LEU A 73 3.09 10.15 4.82
CA LEU A 73 3.24 8.80 5.39
C LEU A 73 2.99 7.72 4.34
N TYR A 74 1.99 7.88 3.48
CA TYR A 74 1.73 6.96 2.38
C TYR A 74 2.91 6.92 1.39
N PHE A 75 3.43 8.08 1.03
CA PHE A 75 4.61 8.18 0.18
C PHE A 75 5.83 7.45 0.79
N ALA A 76 6.07 7.63 2.09
CA ALA A 76 7.13 6.91 2.80
C ALA A 76 6.89 5.39 2.78
N ALA A 77 5.64 4.93 2.96
CA ALA A 77 5.28 3.52 2.86
C ALA A 77 5.59 2.94 1.47
N VAL A 78 5.22 3.66 0.41
CA VAL A 78 5.48 3.27 -0.99
C VAL A 78 6.98 3.22 -1.27
N LEU A 79 7.77 4.17 -0.78
CA LEU A 79 9.23 4.13 -0.93
C LEU A 79 9.84 2.86 -0.30
N LEU A 80 9.40 2.49 0.92
CA LEU A 80 9.88 1.29 1.59
C LEU A 80 9.50 0.01 0.83
N THR A 81 8.30 -0.07 0.28
CA THR A 81 7.87 -1.23 -0.52
C THR A 81 8.58 -1.31 -1.86
N HIS A 82 8.92 -0.19 -2.51
CA HIS A 82 9.78 -0.17 -3.68
C HIS A 82 11.20 -0.67 -3.37
N MET A 83 11.80 -0.21 -2.27
CA MET A 83 13.11 -0.72 -1.83
C MET A 83 13.07 -2.23 -1.59
N LEU A 84 12.02 -2.74 -0.96
CA LEU A 84 11.80 -4.17 -0.76
C LEU A 84 11.67 -4.90 -2.10
N GLY A 85 10.87 -4.37 -3.03
CA GLY A 85 10.64 -4.90 -4.37
C GLY A 85 11.94 -5.03 -5.18
N PHE A 86 12.78 -3.99 -5.21
CA PHE A 86 14.08 -4.03 -5.89
C PHE A 86 15.03 -5.09 -5.30
N ARG A 87 15.05 -5.25 -3.99
CA ARG A 87 15.86 -6.29 -3.34
C ARG A 87 15.36 -7.68 -3.66
N LEU A 88 14.04 -7.87 -3.66
CA LEU A 88 13.42 -9.14 -4.04
C LEU A 88 13.75 -9.51 -5.49
N GLU A 89 13.53 -8.58 -6.41
CA GLU A 89 13.84 -8.74 -7.83
C GLU A 89 15.31 -9.14 -8.06
N THR A 90 16.24 -8.41 -7.43
CA THR A 90 17.68 -8.71 -7.50
C THR A 90 18.00 -10.11 -6.99
N ASN A 91 17.42 -10.51 -5.85
CA ASN A 91 17.66 -11.83 -5.27
C ASN A 91 17.06 -12.96 -6.11
N LEU A 92 15.89 -12.73 -6.72
CA LEU A 92 15.29 -13.71 -7.63
C LEU A 92 16.12 -13.89 -8.90
N ARG A 93 16.61 -12.79 -9.51
CA ARG A 93 17.51 -12.85 -10.66
C ARG A 93 18.80 -13.61 -10.35
N LYS A 94 19.45 -13.30 -9.22
CA LYS A 94 20.65 -14.00 -8.78
C LYS A 94 20.40 -15.51 -8.66
N ARG A 95 19.32 -15.91 -7.98
CA ARG A 95 18.98 -17.33 -7.87
C ARG A 95 18.65 -17.99 -9.21
N GLY A 96 18.01 -17.27 -10.12
CA GLY A 96 17.77 -17.73 -11.48
C GLY A 96 19.07 -18.00 -12.22
N ILE A 97 20.03 -17.08 -12.15
CA ILE A 97 21.37 -17.22 -12.76
C ILE A 97 22.11 -18.38 -12.10
N ASP A 98 22.15 -18.46 -10.78
CA ASP A 98 22.78 -19.58 -10.05
C ASP A 98 22.17 -20.93 -10.46
N GLY A 99 20.86 -20.96 -10.70
CA GLY A 99 20.17 -22.15 -11.23
C GLY A 99 20.65 -22.53 -12.63
N LEU A 100 20.89 -21.52 -13.50
CA LEU A 100 21.42 -21.75 -14.86
C LEU A 100 22.86 -22.27 -14.86
N THR A 101 23.73 -21.76 -13.98
CA THR A 101 25.11 -22.23 -13.88
C THR A 101 25.20 -23.69 -13.46
N ASN A 102 24.20 -24.21 -12.77
CA ASN A 102 24.11 -25.60 -12.36
C ASN A 102 23.20 -26.44 -13.28
N ALA A 103 22.67 -25.86 -14.37
CA ALA A 103 21.82 -26.57 -15.31
C ALA A 103 22.65 -27.45 -16.25
N SER A 104 22.08 -28.60 -16.66
CA SER A 104 22.70 -29.47 -17.65
C SER A 104 22.69 -28.84 -19.05
N PHE A 105 23.64 -29.23 -19.91
CA PHE A 105 23.65 -28.80 -21.32
C PHE A 105 22.34 -29.08 -22.03
N ARG A 106 21.68 -30.20 -21.73
CA ARG A 106 20.35 -30.55 -22.26
C ARG A 106 19.30 -29.46 -22.00
N TYR A 107 19.40 -28.71 -20.88
CA TYR A 107 18.50 -27.59 -20.64
C TYR A 107 18.62 -26.52 -21.73
N PHE A 108 19.86 -26.18 -22.13
CA PHE A 108 20.12 -25.15 -23.12
C PHE A 108 19.75 -25.59 -24.53
N ASP A 109 19.87 -26.90 -24.83
CA ASP A 109 19.42 -27.47 -26.09
C ASP A 109 17.89 -27.40 -26.26
N LEU A 110 17.14 -27.55 -25.16
CA LEU A 110 15.68 -27.60 -25.17
C LEU A 110 15.02 -26.23 -24.96
N ASN A 111 15.75 -25.24 -24.48
CA ASN A 111 15.22 -23.92 -24.16
C ASN A 111 15.99 -22.82 -24.87
N SER A 112 15.24 -22.00 -25.64
CA SER A 112 15.85 -20.82 -26.27
C SER A 112 16.32 -19.81 -25.22
N SER A 113 17.36 -19.05 -25.55
CA SER A 113 17.90 -17.96 -24.72
C SER A 113 16.82 -16.92 -24.37
N GLY A 114 15.94 -16.61 -25.32
CA GLY A 114 14.83 -15.68 -25.09
C GLY A 114 13.82 -16.19 -24.07
N LYS A 115 13.49 -17.48 -24.10
CA LYS A 115 12.58 -18.11 -23.10
C LYS A 115 13.22 -18.09 -21.71
N THR A 116 14.50 -18.40 -21.62
CA THR A 116 15.26 -18.40 -20.36
C THR A 116 15.35 -16.99 -19.77
N ARG A 117 15.65 -15.99 -20.62
CA ARG A 117 15.68 -14.58 -20.21
C ARG A 117 14.32 -14.13 -19.67
N LYS A 118 13.21 -14.43 -20.38
CA LYS A 118 11.87 -14.09 -19.92
C LYS A 118 11.56 -14.70 -18.58
N LEU A 119 11.97 -15.95 -18.35
CA LEU A 119 11.75 -16.63 -17.08
C LEU A 119 12.46 -15.95 -15.91
N ILE A 120 13.68 -15.47 -16.11
CA ILE A 120 14.50 -14.89 -15.03
C ILE A 120 14.25 -13.39 -14.89
N ASP A 121 14.27 -12.62 -15.98
CA ASP A 121 14.18 -11.16 -15.93
C ASP A 121 12.75 -10.66 -15.80
N ASP A 122 11.86 -11.08 -16.72
CA ASP A 122 10.50 -10.52 -16.78
C ASP A 122 9.66 -10.94 -15.56
N ASN A 123 9.78 -12.21 -15.15
CA ASN A 123 9.05 -12.68 -13.96
C ASN A 123 9.57 -12.05 -12.66
N ALA A 124 10.88 -11.80 -12.56
CA ALA A 124 11.44 -11.08 -11.41
C ALA A 124 10.94 -9.63 -11.36
N ALA A 125 10.90 -8.93 -12.50
CA ALA A 125 10.37 -7.57 -12.61
C ALA A 125 8.88 -7.50 -12.26
N GLN A 126 8.06 -8.45 -12.73
CA GLN A 126 6.65 -8.53 -12.33
C GLN A 126 6.48 -8.72 -10.83
N THR A 127 7.35 -9.52 -10.19
CA THR A 127 7.32 -9.74 -8.74
C THR A 127 7.62 -8.45 -7.97
N HIS A 128 8.54 -7.61 -8.48
CA HIS A 128 8.80 -6.28 -7.92
C HIS A 128 7.52 -5.44 -7.88
N SER A 129 6.82 -5.31 -9.02
CA SER A 129 5.60 -4.52 -9.12
C SER A 129 4.51 -5.01 -8.14
N ILE A 130 4.35 -6.34 -8.03
CA ILE A 130 3.39 -6.95 -7.09
C ILE A 130 3.71 -6.53 -5.64
N VAL A 131 4.96 -6.61 -5.21
CA VAL A 131 5.34 -6.29 -3.82
C VAL A 131 5.29 -4.79 -3.57
N ALA A 132 5.74 -3.98 -4.52
CA ALA A 132 5.80 -2.53 -4.37
C ALA A 132 4.42 -1.88 -4.22
N HIS A 133 3.43 -2.35 -4.96
CA HIS A 133 2.10 -1.74 -5.00
C HIS A 133 1.06 -2.49 -4.16
N LEU A 134 0.98 -3.82 -4.28
CA LEU A 134 -0.09 -4.57 -3.62
C LEU A 134 -0.01 -4.56 -2.08
N ILE A 135 1.16 -4.36 -1.47
CA ILE A 135 1.27 -4.30 -0.01
C ILE A 135 0.55 -3.06 0.54
N PRO A 136 0.90 -1.82 0.14
CA PRO A 136 0.22 -0.64 0.63
C PRO A 136 -1.22 -0.54 0.13
N ASP A 137 -1.49 -0.88 -1.14
CA ASP A 137 -2.81 -0.74 -1.75
C ASP A 137 -3.84 -1.67 -1.09
N ASN A 138 -3.50 -2.93 -0.82
CA ASN A 138 -4.41 -3.84 -0.13
C ASN A 138 -4.69 -3.42 1.31
N ALA A 139 -3.69 -2.90 2.02
CA ALA A 139 -3.90 -2.40 3.38
C ALA A 139 -4.89 -1.20 3.36
N GLY A 140 -4.70 -0.26 2.45
CA GLY A 140 -5.60 0.88 2.25
C GLY A 140 -7.00 0.45 1.78
N ALA A 141 -7.09 -0.42 0.79
CA ALA A 141 -8.35 -0.88 0.21
C ALA A 141 -9.26 -1.62 1.21
N ILE A 142 -8.69 -2.32 2.17
CA ILE A 142 -9.46 -3.00 3.23
C ILE A 142 -9.83 -2.01 4.33
N LEU A 143 -8.87 -1.18 4.74
CA LEU A 143 -9.04 -0.33 5.92
C LEU A 143 -9.93 0.89 5.63
N THR A 144 -9.83 1.49 4.44
CA THR A 144 -10.58 2.70 4.09
C THR A 144 -12.10 2.51 4.16
N PRO A 145 -12.73 1.50 3.53
CA PRO A 145 -14.18 1.34 3.62
C PRO A 145 -14.62 0.99 5.03
N PHE A 146 -13.85 0.20 5.78
CA PHE A 146 -14.15 -0.11 7.17
C PHE A 146 -14.16 1.15 8.04
N LEU A 147 -13.14 1.98 7.94
CA LEU A 147 -13.06 3.24 8.70
C LEU A 147 -14.12 4.26 8.24
N ALA A 148 -14.41 4.32 6.94
CA ALA A 148 -15.47 5.17 6.41
C ALA A 148 -16.83 4.81 7.00
N LEU A 149 -17.15 3.52 7.13
CA LEU A 149 -18.34 3.04 7.82
C LEU A 149 -18.36 3.47 9.28
N VAL A 150 -17.25 3.29 10.00
CA VAL A 150 -17.14 3.72 11.41
C VAL A 150 -17.44 5.22 11.54
N VAL A 151 -16.82 6.05 10.71
CA VAL A 151 -17.06 7.52 10.71
C VAL A 151 -18.49 7.82 10.33
N GLY A 152 -19.08 7.13 9.36
CA GLY A 152 -20.48 7.30 8.99
C GLY A 152 -21.44 7.05 10.16
N PHE A 153 -21.21 6.00 10.94
CA PHE A 153 -22.00 5.72 12.14
C PHE A 153 -21.76 6.72 13.28
N LEU A 154 -20.55 7.27 13.40
CA LEU A 154 -20.24 8.33 14.37
C LEU A 154 -20.95 9.64 14.03
N ILE A 155 -21.12 9.95 12.76
CA ILE A 155 -21.85 11.14 12.29
C ILE A 155 -23.35 10.98 12.54
N SER A 156 -23.95 9.91 12.03
CA SER A 156 -25.34 9.53 12.35
C SER A 156 -25.64 8.10 11.91
N LEU A 157 -26.61 7.47 12.60
CA LEU A 157 -27.09 6.14 12.25
C LEU A 157 -27.58 6.06 10.79
N ARG A 158 -28.25 7.12 10.31
CA ARG A 158 -28.76 7.19 8.93
C ARG A 158 -27.63 7.16 7.90
N VAL A 159 -26.57 7.95 8.13
CA VAL A 159 -25.38 7.98 7.25
C VAL A 159 -24.68 6.63 7.26
N GLY A 160 -24.48 6.02 8.41
CA GLY A 160 -23.87 4.69 8.52
C GLY A 160 -24.65 3.61 7.76
N ILE A 161 -25.99 3.61 7.84
CA ILE A 161 -26.83 2.66 7.11
C ILE A 161 -26.72 2.89 5.58
N VAL A 162 -26.76 4.14 5.11
CA VAL A 162 -26.64 4.47 3.68
C VAL A 162 -25.29 4.06 3.11
N LEU A 163 -24.21 4.14 3.88
CA LEU A 163 -22.87 3.69 3.45
C LEU A 163 -22.71 2.16 3.42
N LEU A 164 -23.64 1.43 4.04
CA LEU A 164 -23.59 -0.02 4.13
C LEU A 164 -24.34 -0.70 2.98
N VAL A 165 -25.25 0.02 2.31
CA VAL A 165 -26.06 -0.43 1.16
C VAL A 165 -25.37 -0.10 -0.15
#